data_3e90bef1108a896c254bae50e04b5512
#
_entry.id   3e90bef1108a896c254bae50e04b5512
#
_cell.length_a   1.000
_cell.length_b   1.000
_cell.length_c   1.000
_cell.angle_alpha   90.00
_cell.angle_beta   90.00
_cell.angle_gamma   90.00
#
_symmetry.space_group_name_H-M   'P 1'
#
loop_
_entity.id
_entity.type
_entity.pdbx_description
1 polymer ?
#
loop_
_entity_poly.entity_id
_entity_poly.type
_entity_poly.pdbx_seq_one_letter_code
_entity_poly.pdbx_strand_id
1 'polypeptide(L)'
;MLKERVLQITKEMVGIYSPTNTAEEQKVEDYLLKLLQDMPYFKAHPENCGAFACADDCFERSTIYGLVEGKSKKTVVFMGHHDVVSTEVYGALENVATDVDALVEKMQSVELNEEATADLASGEWMWGR
;
A
#
# COMPACT_ATOMS: atom_id res chain seq x y z
N MET A 1 0.83 -11.11 -16.08
CA MET A 1 2.04 -10.24 -15.99
C MET A 1 1.76 -8.91 -15.30
N LEU A 2 1.08 -7.90 -15.86
CA LEU A 2 0.89 -6.62 -15.15
C LEU A 2 -0.01 -6.75 -13.91
N LYS A 3 -1.15 -7.42 -14.03
CA LYS A 3 -2.10 -7.65 -12.93
C LYS A 3 -1.44 -8.37 -11.74
N GLU A 4 -0.67 -9.40 -12.00
CA GLU A 4 0.03 -10.17 -10.96
C GLU A 4 1.08 -9.31 -10.26
N ARG A 5 1.82 -8.48 -11.02
CA ARG A 5 2.81 -7.57 -10.43
C ARG A 5 2.16 -6.50 -9.57
N VAL A 6 1.04 -5.92 -10.02
CA VAL A 6 0.27 -4.96 -9.21
C VAL A 6 -0.22 -5.62 -7.92
N LEU A 7 -0.82 -6.80 -8.01
CA LEU A 7 -1.30 -7.53 -6.84
C LEU A 7 -0.16 -7.85 -5.87
N GLN A 8 0.99 -8.29 -6.38
CA GLN A 8 2.16 -8.58 -5.56
C GLN A 8 2.63 -7.32 -4.80
N ILE A 9 2.83 -6.20 -5.51
CA ILE A 9 3.26 -4.94 -4.88
C ILE A 9 2.23 -4.49 -3.82
N THR A 10 0.93 -4.60 -4.12
CA THR A 10 -0.11 -4.26 -3.16
C THR A 10 -0.02 -5.11 -1.89
N LYS A 11 0.16 -6.43 -2.02
CA LYS A 11 0.33 -7.32 -0.86
C LYS A 11 1.60 -6.99 -0.06
N GLU A 12 2.71 -6.71 -0.75
CA GLU A 12 3.97 -6.32 -0.11
C GLU A 12 3.81 -5.01 0.68
N MET A 13 3.11 -4.01 0.10
CA MET A 13 2.83 -2.74 0.80
C MET A 13 1.90 -2.91 1.99
N VAL A 14 0.81 -3.68 1.84
CA VAL A 14 -0.11 -3.98 2.95
C VAL A 14 0.60 -4.72 4.08
N GLY A 15 1.57 -5.57 3.74
CA GLY A 15 2.40 -6.28 4.71
C GLY A 15 3.31 -5.37 5.55
N ILE A 16 3.52 -4.13 5.11
CA ILE A 16 4.30 -3.13 5.86
C ILE A 16 3.34 -2.31 6.73
N TYR A 17 3.32 -2.56 8.03
CA TYR A 17 2.48 -1.80 8.96
C TYR A 17 2.95 -0.34 9.02
N SER A 18 2.13 0.57 8.49
CA SER A 18 2.43 2.00 8.33
C SER A 18 1.24 2.88 8.75
N PRO A 19 0.81 2.82 10.03
CA PRO A 19 -0.37 3.56 10.47
C PRO A 19 -0.14 5.07 10.43
N THR A 20 -1.17 5.79 10.02
CA THR A 20 -1.20 7.25 9.89
C THR A 20 -0.66 7.95 11.14
N ASN A 21 0.18 8.97 10.95
CA ASN A 21 0.81 9.77 12.00
C ASN A 21 1.70 8.97 12.95
N THR A 22 2.48 8.05 12.40
CA THR A 22 3.52 7.33 13.14
C THR A 22 4.84 7.31 12.37
N ALA A 23 5.94 7.06 13.06
CA ALA A 23 7.24 6.84 12.43
C ALA A 23 7.30 5.56 11.57
N GLU A 24 6.34 4.67 11.74
CA GLU A 24 6.25 3.42 10.97
C GLU A 24 5.99 3.68 9.47
N GLU A 25 5.46 4.86 9.10
CA GLU A 25 5.27 5.26 7.70
C GLU A 25 6.60 5.29 6.93
N GLN A 26 7.74 5.57 7.58
CA GLN A 26 9.06 5.53 6.94
C GLN A 26 9.38 4.16 6.33
N LYS A 27 8.88 3.07 6.89
CA LYS A 27 9.15 1.72 6.37
C LYS A 27 8.56 1.50 4.97
N VAL A 28 7.35 2.00 4.73
CA VAL A 28 6.75 1.89 3.40
C VAL A 28 7.37 2.90 2.43
N GLU A 29 7.83 4.06 2.91
CA GLU A 29 8.60 5.01 2.11
C GLU A 29 9.90 4.39 1.61
N ASP A 30 10.67 3.75 2.50
CA ASP A 30 11.90 3.04 2.15
C ASP A 30 11.65 1.92 1.12
N TYR A 31 10.57 1.15 1.31
CA TYR A 31 10.15 0.12 0.36
C TYR A 31 9.84 0.72 -1.01
N LEU A 32 9.04 1.80 -1.07
CA LEU A 32 8.66 2.46 -2.32
C LEU A 32 9.86 3.06 -3.04
N LEU A 33 10.74 3.75 -2.31
CA LEU A 33 11.96 4.32 -2.87
C LEU A 33 12.84 3.22 -3.47
N LYS A 34 13.06 2.14 -2.72
CA LYS A 34 13.82 1.00 -3.21
C LYS A 34 13.16 0.35 -4.43
N LEU A 35 11.85 0.19 -4.42
CA LEU A 35 11.08 -0.36 -5.56
C LEU A 35 11.31 0.47 -6.84
N LEU A 36 11.27 1.80 -6.74
CA LEU A 36 11.56 2.70 -7.86
C LEU A 36 13.01 2.55 -8.33
N GLN A 37 13.97 2.65 -7.40
CA GLN A 37 15.41 2.56 -7.71
C GLN A 37 15.80 1.23 -8.37
N ASP A 38 15.08 0.15 -8.08
CA ASP A 38 15.32 -1.16 -8.69
C ASP A 38 14.77 -1.29 -10.12
N MET A 39 13.90 -0.38 -10.56
CA MET A 39 13.37 -0.39 -11.92
C MET A 39 14.45 0.00 -12.95
N PRO A 40 14.51 -0.66 -14.13
CA PRO A 40 15.53 -0.38 -15.14
C PRO A 40 15.61 1.09 -15.57
N TYR A 41 14.47 1.78 -15.67
CA TYR A 41 14.44 3.20 -16.03
C TYR A 41 15.14 4.06 -14.99
N PHE A 42 14.84 3.89 -13.71
CA PHE A 42 15.43 4.69 -12.64
C PHE A 42 16.88 4.29 -12.33
N LYS A 43 17.29 3.05 -12.63
CA LYS A 43 18.70 2.67 -12.62
C LYS A 43 19.52 3.43 -13.67
N ALA A 44 18.91 3.74 -14.81
CA ALA A 44 19.54 4.53 -15.87
C ALA A 44 19.42 6.06 -15.62
N HIS A 45 18.44 6.48 -14.83
CA HIS A 45 18.11 7.87 -14.52
C HIS A 45 17.88 8.04 -13.01
N PRO A 46 18.93 7.89 -12.18
CA PRO A 46 18.78 7.91 -10.72
C PRO A 46 18.31 9.28 -10.19
N GLU A 47 18.55 10.36 -10.93
CA GLU A 47 18.09 11.72 -10.65
C GLU A 47 16.56 11.87 -10.75
N ASN A 48 15.89 10.94 -11.41
CA ASN A 48 14.46 10.97 -11.68
C ASN A 48 13.60 10.24 -10.61
N CYS A 49 14.19 9.74 -9.54
CA CYS A 49 13.43 9.24 -8.39
C CYS A 49 14.13 9.62 -7.08
N GLY A 50 13.33 9.78 -6.02
CA GLY A 50 13.86 10.16 -4.73
C GLY A 50 12.78 10.37 -3.68
N ALA A 51 13.18 11.01 -2.59
CA ALA A 51 12.32 11.37 -1.48
C ALA A 51 12.43 12.87 -1.19
N PHE A 52 11.31 13.51 -0.94
CA PHE A 52 11.24 14.86 -0.38
C PHE A 52 10.84 14.79 1.08
N ALA A 53 11.69 15.24 1.98
CA ALA A 53 11.35 15.34 3.39
C ALA A 53 10.16 16.29 3.59
N CYS A 54 9.18 15.88 4.38
CA CYS A 54 8.07 16.72 4.77
C CYS A 54 8.58 17.78 5.75
N ALA A 55 8.30 19.07 5.45
CA ALA A 55 8.74 20.16 6.30
C ALA A 55 8.03 20.11 7.66
N ASP A 56 8.80 20.35 8.73
CA ASP A 56 8.28 20.41 10.11
C ASP A 56 7.53 19.15 10.59
N ASP A 57 7.83 18.01 9.99
CA ASP A 57 7.22 16.75 10.38
C ASP A 57 8.00 16.05 11.51
N CYS A 58 7.35 15.83 12.66
CA CYS A 58 7.97 15.21 13.84
C CYS A 58 8.31 13.72 13.66
N PHE A 59 7.80 13.08 12.61
CA PHE A 59 8.07 11.68 12.27
C PHE A 59 9.10 11.53 11.16
N GLU A 60 9.66 12.64 10.65
CA GLU A 60 10.67 12.67 9.58
C GLU A 60 10.22 11.94 8.31
N ARG A 61 8.90 12.02 8.00
CA ARG A 61 8.31 11.38 6.81
C ARG A 61 8.71 12.10 5.53
N SER A 62 8.57 11.39 4.42
CA SER A 62 8.93 11.88 3.11
C SER A 62 7.86 11.58 2.06
N THR A 63 7.81 12.41 1.04
CA THR A 63 7.07 12.10 -0.19
C THR A 63 8.00 11.42 -1.18
N ILE A 64 7.68 10.20 -1.57
CA ILE A 64 8.45 9.45 -2.58
C ILE A 64 7.96 9.85 -3.97
N TYR A 65 8.90 10.11 -4.87
CA TYR A 65 8.57 10.50 -6.25
C TYR A 65 9.36 9.70 -7.28
N GLY A 66 8.77 9.57 -8.47
CA GLY A 66 9.43 9.08 -9.67
C GLY A 66 8.94 9.85 -10.88
N LEU A 67 9.86 10.34 -11.71
CA LEU A 67 9.59 11.07 -12.95
C LEU A 67 10.02 10.23 -14.14
N VAL A 68 9.08 9.93 -15.03
CA VAL A 68 9.38 9.32 -16.33
C VAL A 68 9.25 10.39 -17.41
N GLU A 69 10.35 10.73 -18.03
CA GLU A 69 10.38 11.74 -19.08
C GLU A 69 9.69 11.25 -20.37
N GLY A 70 8.73 12.05 -20.82
CA GLY A 70 8.01 11.81 -22.07
C GLY A 70 8.52 12.70 -23.22
N LYS A 71 7.95 12.50 -24.40
CA LYS A 71 8.29 13.28 -25.61
C LYS A 71 7.55 14.63 -25.71
N SER A 72 6.57 14.88 -24.89
CA SER A 72 5.75 16.08 -24.91
C SER A 72 6.03 16.98 -23.71
N LYS A 73 5.60 18.26 -23.82
CA LYS A 73 5.67 19.20 -22.70
C LYS A 73 4.50 19.06 -21.69
N LYS A 74 3.58 18.11 -21.95
CA LYS A 74 2.46 17.84 -21.06
C LYS A 74 2.90 16.83 -19.98
N THR A 75 2.57 17.14 -18.73
CA THR A 75 2.85 16.27 -17.59
C THR A 75 1.54 15.70 -17.06
N VAL A 76 1.53 14.42 -16.73
CA VAL A 76 0.48 13.76 -15.97
C VAL A 76 1.06 13.38 -14.62
N VAL A 77 0.37 13.73 -13.54
CA VAL A 77 0.78 13.40 -12.18
C VAL A 77 -0.20 12.38 -11.62
N PHE A 78 0.35 11.27 -11.13
CA PHE A 78 -0.39 10.28 -10.33
C PHE A 78 0.01 10.48 -8.87
N MET A 79 -0.97 10.58 -7.99
CA MET A 79 -0.74 10.71 -6.56
C MET A 79 -1.55 9.65 -5.81
N GLY A 80 -1.00 9.15 -4.74
CA GLY A 80 -1.64 8.24 -3.82
C GLY A 80 -1.03 8.39 -2.43
N HIS A 81 -1.74 7.92 -1.41
CA HIS A 81 -1.19 7.78 -0.07
C HIS A 81 -0.78 6.34 0.21
N HIS A 82 0.11 6.15 1.15
CA HIS A 82 0.67 4.85 1.51
C HIS A 82 0.46 4.50 3.00
N ASP A 83 -0.01 5.48 3.79
CA ASP A 83 -0.39 5.24 5.17
C ASP A 83 -1.69 4.43 5.27
N VAL A 84 -1.84 3.71 6.35
CA VAL A 84 -3.00 2.87 6.63
C VAL A 84 -3.65 3.25 7.96
N VAL A 85 -4.88 2.81 8.17
CA VAL A 85 -5.54 2.93 9.47
C VAL A 85 -4.95 1.94 10.48
N SER A 86 -5.16 2.20 11.78
CA SER A 86 -4.79 1.25 12.83
C SER A 86 -5.47 -0.11 12.63
N THR A 87 -4.74 -1.18 12.90
CA THR A 87 -5.24 -2.56 12.83
C THR A 87 -6.07 -2.98 14.03
N GLU A 88 -6.17 -2.15 15.06
CA GLU A 88 -6.95 -2.43 16.28
C GLU A 88 -8.43 -2.74 15.99
N VAL A 89 -8.99 -2.15 14.92
CA VAL A 89 -10.37 -2.40 14.49
C VAL A 89 -10.65 -3.85 14.10
N TYR A 90 -9.60 -4.62 13.78
CA TYR A 90 -9.72 -6.05 13.47
C TYR A 90 -9.87 -6.93 14.71
N GLY A 91 -9.67 -6.40 15.93
CA GLY A 91 -9.86 -7.13 17.19
C GLY A 91 -9.08 -8.44 17.23
N ALA A 92 -9.78 -9.56 17.31
CA ALA A 92 -9.15 -10.89 17.38
C ALA A 92 -8.33 -11.27 16.11
N LEU A 93 -8.51 -10.56 15.00
CA LEU A 93 -7.78 -10.76 13.75
C LEU A 93 -6.61 -9.79 13.58
N GLU A 94 -6.33 -8.93 14.56
CA GLU A 94 -5.28 -7.91 14.48
C GLU A 94 -3.90 -8.48 14.11
N ASN A 95 -3.58 -9.65 14.66
CA ASN A 95 -2.30 -10.31 14.42
C ASN A 95 -2.07 -10.78 12.97
N VAL A 96 -3.09 -10.75 12.14
CA VAL A 96 -3.03 -11.11 10.70
C VAL A 96 -3.54 -9.97 9.80
N ALA A 97 -3.87 -8.82 10.35
CA ALA A 97 -4.50 -7.72 9.62
C ALA A 97 -3.65 -7.18 8.45
N THR A 98 -2.33 -7.34 8.50
CA THR A 98 -1.39 -6.97 7.44
C THR A 98 -0.96 -8.14 6.55
N ASP A 99 -1.40 -9.35 6.83
CA ASP A 99 -1.20 -10.52 5.97
C ASP A 99 -2.49 -10.80 5.20
N VAL A 100 -2.56 -10.35 3.95
CA VAL A 100 -3.78 -10.40 3.13
C VAL A 100 -4.32 -11.82 2.99
N ASP A 101 -3.46 -12.81 2.80
CA ASP A 101 -3.87 -14.19 2.58
C ASP A 101 -4.35 -14.85 3.88
N ALA A 102 -3.62 -14.64 4.98
CA ALA A 102 -4.00 -15.13 6.31
C ALA A 102 -5.28 -14.44 6.82
N LEU A 103 -5.44 -13.13 6.54
CA LEU A 103 -6.66 -12.41 6.91
C LEU A 103 -7.87 -12.98 6.19
N VAL A 104 -7.79 -13.17 4.87
CA VAL A 104 -8.87 -13.75 4.06
C VAL A 104 -9.26 -15.15 4.57
N GLU A 105 -8.28 -15.99 4.89
CA GLU A 105 -8.52 -17.32 5.43
C GLU A 105 -9.26 -17.25 6.78
N LYS A 106 -8.79 -16.42 7.70
CA LYS A 106 -9.40 -16.28 9.03
C LYS A 106 -10.77 -15.61 9.00
N MET A 107 -10.98 -14.65 8.11
CA MET A 107 -12.29 -14.01 7.96
C MET A 107 -13.40 -14.99 7.57
N GLN A 108 -13.09 -16.07 6.84
CA GLN A 108 -14.07 -17.11 6.50
C GLN A 108 -14.64 -17.83 7.73
N SER A 109 -13.96 -17.76 8.87
CA SER A 109 -14.42 -18.37 10.14
C SER A 109 -15.15 -17.37 11.04
N VAL A 110 -15.27 -16.10 10.64
CA VAL A 110 -15.98 -15.07 11.41
C VAL A 110 -17.48 -15.26 11.25
N GLU A 111 -18.21 -15.26 12.36
CA GLU A 111 -19.68 -15.28 12.34
C GLU A 111 -20.21 -13.95 11.80
N LEU A 112 -20.94 -14.01 10.70
CA LEU A 112 -21.49 -12.84 10.02
C LEU A 112 -22.97 -12.68 10.37
N ASN A 113 -23.43 -11.43 10.41
CA ASN A 113 -24.86 -11.15 10.47
C ASN A 113 -25.56 -11.46 9.13
N GLU A 114 -26.90 -11.42 9.12
CA GLU A 114 -27.71 -11.78 7.94
C GLU A 114 -27.38 -10.88 6.73
N GLU A 115 -27.17 -9.57 6.94
CA GLU A 115 -26.87 -8.60 5.89
C GLU A 115 -25.50 -8.90 5.24
N ALA A 116 -24.44 -9.04 6.04
CA ALA A 116 -23.11 -9.37 5.53
C ALA A 116 -23.05 -10.74 4.84
N THR A 117 -23.84 -11.70 5.32
CA THR A 117 -23.97 -13.02 4.67
C THR A 117 -24.65 -12.90 3.30
N ALA A 118 -25.70 -12.09 3.20
CA ALA A 118 -26.39 -11.82 1.93
C ALA A 118 -25.47 -11.08 0.94
N ASP A 119 -24.72 -10.11 1.40
CA ASP A 119 -23.76 -9.35 0.57
C ASP A 119 -22.67 -10.25 -0.01
N LEU A 120 -22.09 -11.13 0.78
CA LEU A 120 -21.12 -12.10 0.27
C LEU A 120 -21.75 -13.08 -0.73
N ALA A 121 -22.97 -13.52 -0.48
CA ALA A 121 -23.69 -14.43 -1.39
C ALA A 121 -24.06 -13.75 -2.72
N SER A 122 -24.18 -12.43 -2.76
CA SER A 122 -24.45 -11.67 -3.99
C SER A 122 -23.34 -11.79 -5.05
N GLY A 123 -22.12 -12.10 -4.62
CA GLY A 123 -20.92 -12.11 -5.47
C GLY A 123 -20.35 -10.74 -5.78
N GLU A 124 -20.93 -9.64 -5.26
CA GLU A 124 -20.41 -8.29 -5.39
C GLU A 124 -19.25 -8.03 -4.42
N TRP A 125 -19.23 -8.77 -3.31
CA TRP A 125 -18.18 -8.70 -2.30
C TRP A 125 -17.37 -9.99 -2.24
N MET A 126 -16.12 -9.86 -1.84
CA MET A 126 -15.22 -10.97 -1.58
C MET A 126 -14.55 -10.78 -0.22
N TRP A 127 -14.22 -11.90 0.44
CA TRP A 127 -13.45 -11.84 1.67
C TRP A 127 -12.15 -11.03 1.48
N GLY A 128 -11.86 -10.11 2.41
CA GLY A 128 -10.65 -9.29 2.38
C GLY A 128 -10.68 -8.12 1.40
N ARG A 129 -11.83 -7.68 0.97
CA ARG A 129 -12.04 -6.43 0.20
C ARG A 129 -12.59 -5.35 1.08
#